data_5bf18473b9b1f81d9b62f9c754d2f579
#
_entry.id   5bf18473b9b1f81d9b62f9c754d2f579
#
_cell.length_a   1.000
_cell.length_b   1.000
_cell.length_c   1.000
_cell.angle_alpha   90.00
_cell.angle_beta   90.00
_cell.angle_gamma   90.00
#
_symmetry.space_group_name_H-M   'P 1'
#
loop_
_entity.id
_entity.type
_entity.pdbx_description
1 polymer ?
#
loop_
_entity_poly.entity_id
_entity_poly.type
_entity_poly.pdbx_seq_one_letter_code
_entity_poly.pdbx_strand_id
1 'polypeptide(L)'
;MIFQFAAMAPKQLNFITGNKNKLAEVQAILAPTGVDLSNQSVDLLEIQGTIEEISKDKCRRAADTVGGPVLVEDTCLCFDAFDELPGPYVKWFMQSLGVKQFHKLLAGFEDKSAQAVCTFAYSEGPGHEPIVFQGRTKGKIVEARGPTDFGWDACFEYEGQTYAEMAKVEKNKISHRGKALAKLTEWLNAHTE
;
A
#
# COMPACT_ATOMS: atom_id res chain seq x y z
N MET A 1 -33.35 1.05 -16.19
CA MET A 1 -33.19 1.12 -14.73
C MET A 1 -32.12 0.10 -14.37
N ILE A 2 -30.86 0.54 -14.27
CA ILE A 2 -29.72 -0.33 -13.93
C ILE A 2 -29.74 -0.44 -12.41
N PHE A 3 -30.14 -1.59 -11.88
CA PHE A 3 -29.99 -1.89 -10.46
C PHE A 3 -28.48 -2.07 -10.19
N GLN A 4 -27.88 -1.06 -9.61
CA GLN A 4 -26.57 -1.15 -9.01
C GLN A 4 -26.74 -1.98 -7.74
N PHE A 5 -26.43 -3.28 -7.81
CA PHE A 5 -26.36 -4.10 -6.61
C PHE A 5 -25.25 -3.52 -5.74
N ALA A 6 -25.60 -3.11 -4.52
CA ALA A 6 -24.60 -2.74 -3.54
C ALA A 6 -23.72 -3.97 -3.27
N ALA A 7 -22.43 -3.82 -3.44
CA ALA A 7 -21.46 -4.87 -3.14
C ALA A 7 -21.56 -5.21 -1.64
N MET A 8 -21.84 -6.47 -1.31
CA MET A 8 -21.82 -6.93 0.08
C MET A 8 -20.37 -7.12 0.52
N ALA A 9 -20.02 -6.68 1.71
CA ALA A 9 -18.69 -6.88 2.24
C ALA A 9 -18.40 -8.38 2.45
N PRO A 10 -17.24 -8.86 1.99
CA PRO A 10 -16.88 -10.25 2.18
C PRO A 10 -16.56 -10.54 3.64
N LYS A 11 -17.02 -11.68 4.15
CA LYS A 11 -16.58 -12.19 5.47
C LYS A 11 -15.12 -12.65 5.45
N GLN A 12 -14.58 -12.94 4.28
CA GLN A 12 -13.22 -13.39 4.05
C GLN A 12 -12.56 -12.53 2.98
N LEU A 13 -11.38 -12.00 3.27
CA LEU A 13 -10.55 -11.29 2.31
C LEU A 13 -9.39 -12.18 1.87
N ASN A 14 -9.22 -12.39 0.57
CA ASN A 14 -8.05 -13.06 0.02
C ASN A 14 -7.00 -12.03 -0.38
N PHE A 15 -6.00 -11.83 0.47
CA PHE A 15 -4.94 -10.85 0.25
C PHE A 15 -3.84 -11.43 -0.63
N ILE A 16 -3.72 -10.89 -1.85
CA ILE A 16 -2.75 -11.35 -2.85
C ILE A 16 -1.43 -10.61 -2.64
N THR A 17 -0.51 -11.23 -1.93
CA THR A 17 0.83 -10.70 -1.69
C THR A 17 1.85 -11.79 -1.38
N GLY A 18 3.05 -11.68 -1.95
CA GLY A 18 4.23 -12.46 -1.57
C GLY A 18 5.10 -11.76 -0.51
N ASN A 19 4.74 -10.54 -0.08
CA ASN A 19 5.52 -9.76 0.87
C ASN A 19 5.08 -10.05 2.32
N LYS A 20 5.92 -10.81 3.06
CA LYS A 20 5.63 -11.21 4.45
C LYS A 20 5.48 -10.04 5.41
N ASN A 21 6.21 -8.94 5.20
CA ASN A 21 6.12 -7.76 6.06
C ASN A 21 4.80 -7.02 5.85
N LYS A 22 4.35 -6.87 4.59
CA LYS A 22 3.03 -6.32 4.27
C LYS A 22 1.92 -7.17 4.89
N LEU A 23 2.00 -8.49 4.73
CA LEU A 23 1.02 -9.41 5.30
C LEU A 23 0.93 -9.26 6.83
N ALA A 24 2.07 -9.23 7.52
CA ALA A 24 2.11 -9.08 8.98
C ALA A 24 1.50 -7.75 9.46
N GLU A 25 1.76 -6.62 8.77
CA GLU A 25 1.15 -5.33 9.09
C GLU A 25 -0.37 -5.36 8.86
N VAL A 26 -0.83 -5.91 7.73
CA VAL A 26 -2.27 -6.01 7.41
C VAL A 26 -2.99 -6.89 8.44
N GLN A 27 -2.42 -8.05 8.77
CA GLN A 27 -2.98 -8.93 9.79
C GLN A 27 -3.09 -8.24 11.15
N ALA A 28 -2.03 -7.53 11.58
CA ALA A 28 -2.03 -6.83 12.88
C ALA A 28 -3.10 -5.72 12.95
N ILE A 29 -3.31 -4.99 11.85
CA ILE A 29 -4.28 -3.88 11.80
C ILE A 29 -5.72 -4.39 11.68
N LEU A 30 -5.96 -5.46 10.89
CA LEU A 30 -7.30 -6.02 10.70
C LEU A 30 -7.75 -6.99 11.80
N ALA A 31 -6.83 -7.53 12.60
CA ALA A 31 -7.18 -8.49 13.65
C ALA A 31 -8.34 -8.05 14.57
N PRO A 32 -8.43 -6.78 15.02
CA PRO A 32 -9.54 -6.32 15.85
C PRO A 32 -10.90 -6.27 15.15
N THR A 33 -10.93 -6.32 13.80
CA THR A 33 -12.17 -6.19 13.00
C THR A 33 -12.93 -7.52 12.87
N GLY A 34 -12.27 -8.65 13.18
CA GLY A 34 -12.84 -9.99 13.02
C GLY A 34 -12.95 -10.46 11.57
N VAL A 35 -12.38 -9.72 10.61
CA VAL A 35 -12.32 -10.14 9.21
C VAL A 35 -11.35 -11.32 9.06
N ASP A 36 -11.79 -12.40 8.44
CA ASP A 36 -10.93 -13.53 8.08
C ASP A 36 -10.05 -13.15 6.89
N LEU A 37 -8.72 -13.17 7.11
CA LEU A 37 -7.74 -12.81 6.08
C LEU A 37 -6.96 -14.05 5.64
N SER A 38 -7.27 -14.55 4.45
CA SER A 38 -6.43 -15.52 3.75
C SER A 38 -5.33 -14.82 2.95
N ASN A 39 -4.27 -15.54 2.62
CA ASN A 39 -3.17 -15.01 1.80
C ASN A 39 -2.79 -15.99 0.69
N GLN A 40 -2.59 -15.44 -0.48
CA GLN A 40 -2.06 -16.15 -1.64
C GLN A 40 -1.00 -15.31 -2.33
N SER A 41 0.09 -15.92 -2.77
CA SER A 41 1.09 -15.27 -3.62
C SER A 41 0.80 -15.63 -5.07
N VAL A 42 0.57 -14.60 -5.89
CA VAL A 42 0.39 -14.72 -7.33
C VAL A 42 1.39 -13.78 -7.99
N ASP A 43 2.09 -14.26 -9.01
CA ASP A 43 2.97 -13.42 -9.82
C ASP A 43 2.11 -12.64 -10.83
N LEU A 44 2.06 -11.33 -10.64
CA LEU A 44 1.23 -10.43 -11.44
C LEU A 44 2.11 -9.46 -12.21
N LEU A 45 1.84 -9.29 -13.49
CA LEU A 45 2.46 -8.26 -14.29
C LEU A 45 2.04 -6.88 -13.74
N GLU A 46 3.01 -6.00 -13.53
CA GLU A 46 2.78 -4.61 -13.15
C GLU A 46 2.94 -3.71 -14.38
N ILE A 47 1.90 -2.97 -14.74
CA ILE A 47 1.89 -2.02 -15.84
C ILE A 47 2.59 -0.71 -15.46
N GLN A 48 2.87 0.15 -16.45
CA GLN A 48 3.20 1.55 -16.21
C GLN A 48 1.90 2.37 -16.18
N GLY A 49 1.84 3.39 -15.31
CA GLY A 49 0.68 4.26 -15.17
C GLY A 49 0.68 5.03 -13.87
N THR A 50 -0.43 5.65 -13.57
CA THR A 50 -0.70 6.29 -12.28
C THR A 50 -0.87 5.24 -11.18
N ILE A 51 -0.77 5.67 -9.93
CA ILE A 51 -0.96 4.80 -8.75
C ILE A 51 -2.31 4.07 -8.82
N GLU A 52 -3.37 4.78 -9.23
CA GLU A 52 -4.71 4.19 -9.30
C GLU A 52 -4.83 3.18 -10.46
N GLU A 53 -4.33 3.53 -11.65
CA GLU A 53 -4.36 2.64 -12.82
C GLU A 53 -3.62 1.34 -12.54
N ILE A 54 -2.41 1.42 -11.97
CA ILE A 54 -1.61 0.24 -11.60
C ILE A 54 -2.34 -0.62 -10.58
N SER A 55 -2.89 -0.01 -9.51
CA SER A 55 -3.59 -0.74 -8.46
C SER A 55 -4.85 -1.44 -8.98
N LYS A 56 -5.63 -0.77 -9.84
CA LYS A 56 -6.84 -1.34 -10.46
C LYS A 56 -6.50 -2.46 -11.43
N ASP A 57 -5.51 -2.28 -12.30
CA ASP A 57 -5.08 -3.32 -13.24
C ASP A 57 -4.58 -4.56 -12.50
N LYS A 58 -3.73 -4.37 -11.49
CA LYS A 58 -3.25 -5.44 -10.62
C LYS A 58 -4.39 -6.21 -9.95
N CYS A 59 -5.41 -5.50 -9.48
CA CYS A 59 -6.59 -6.10 -8.85
C CYS A 59 -7.40 -6.94 -9.83
N ARG A 60 -7.66 -6.42 -11.05
CA ARG A 60 -8.37 -7.16 -12.10
C ARG A 60 -7.61 -8.44 -12.49
N ARG A 61 -6.30 -8.36 -12.73
CA ARG A 61 -5.47 -9.54 -13.04
C ARG A 61 -5.47 -10.57 -11.92
N ALA A 62 -5.42 -10.11 -10.67
CA ALA A 62 -5.50 -11.00 -9.51
C ALA A 62 -6.86 -11.71 -9.48
N ALA A 63 -7.97 -10.98 -9.67
CA ALA A 63 -9.31 -11.53 -9.70
C ALA A 63 -9.49 -12.55 -10.83
N ASP A 64 -9.00 -12.26 -12.03
CA ASP A 64 -9.03 -13.16 -13.17
C ASP A 64 -8.22 -14.45 -12.93
N THR A 65 -7.05 -14.31 -12.28
CA THR A 65 -6.18 -15.47 -11.97
C THR A 65 -6.75 -16.36 -10.87
N VAL A 66 -7.33 -15.75 -9.83
CA VAL A 66 -7.88 -16.47 -8.67
C VAL A 66 -9.29 -16.99 -8.96
N GLY A 67 -10.04 -16.34 -9.84
CA GLY A 67 -11.42 -16.69 -10.17
C GLY A 67 -12.43 -16.33 -9.07
N GLY A 68 -12.12 -15.33 -8.21
CA GLY A 68 -12.96 -14.95 -7.08
C GLY A 68 -12.50 -13.63 -6.44
N PRO A 69 -13.06 -13.30 -5.25
CA PRO A 69 -12.76 -12.08 -4.55
C PRO A 69 -11.29 -11.97 -4.17
N VAL A 70 -10.71 -10.78 -4.36
CA VAL A 70 -9.30 -10.49 -4.05
C VAL A 70 -9.12 -9.11 -3.45
N LEU A 71 -8.11 -9.00 -2.60
CA LEU A 71 -7.55 -7.74 -2.13
C LEU A 71 -6.08 -7.67 -2.58
N VAL A 72 -5.70 -6.62 -3.27
CA VAL A 72 -4.29 -6.34 -3.60
C VAL A 72 -3.82 -5.07 -2.90
N GLU A 73 -2.51 -4.87 -2.81
CA GLU A 73 -1.93 -3.66 -2.25
C GLU A 73 -0.71 -3.24 -3.05
N ASP A 74 -0.63 -1.93 -3.30
CA ASP A 74 0.57 -1.31 -3.83
C ASP A 74 1.06 -0.18 -2.93
N THR A 75 2.39 -0.11 -2.76
CA THR A 75 3.06 0.89 -1.93
C THR A 75 3.92 1.78 -2.80
N CYS A 76 3.72 3.10 -2.68
CA CYS A 76 4.47 4.10 -3.40
C CYS A 76 5.20 5.03 -2.44
N LEU A 77 6.31 5.61 -2.91
CA LEU A 77 6.99 6.71 -2.26
C LEU A 77 7.12 7.85 -3.26
N CYS A 78 6.44 8.95 -2.97
CA CYS A 78 6.25 10.07 -3.88
C CYS A 78 7.06 11.27 -3.35
N PHE A 79 8.00 11.79 -4.14
CA PHE A 79 8.76 13.00 -3.80
C PHE A 79 8.07 14.20 -4.38
N ASP A 80 7.84 15.24 -3.57
CA ASP A 80 7.19 16.45 -4.04
C ASP A 80 8.07 17.17 -5.09
N ALA A 81 9.40 17.15 -4.93
CA ALA A 81 10.35 17.68 -5.90
C ALA A 81 10.38 16.95 -7.25
N PHE A 82 9.82 15.76 -7.36
CA PHE A 82 9.77 14.93 -8.57
C PHE A 82 8.35 14.77 -9.13
N ASP A 83 7.41 15.60 -8.70
CA ASP A 83 6.01 15.52 -9.10
C ASP A 83 5.44 14.10 -8.90
N GLU A 84 5.55 13.62 -7.66
CA GLU A 84 5.14 12.28 -7.19
C GLU A 84 6.02 11.09 -7.66
N LEU A 85 7.04 11.26 -8.52
CA LEU A 85 7.99 10.17 -8.77
C LEU A 85 8.94 9.98 -7.57
N PRO A 86 9.53 8.78 -7.38
CA PRO A 86 9.39 7.55 -8.15
C PRO A 86 8.02 6.87 -8.04
N GLY A 87 7.16 7.26 -7.08
CA GLY A 87 5.80 6.76 -6.95
C GLY A 87 5.73 5.24 -6.94
N PRO A 88 4.95 4.61 -7.82
CA PRO A 88 4.79 3.17 -7.90
C PRO A 88 6.07 2.45 -8.35
N TYR A 89 7.01 3.18 -8.96
CA TYR A 89 8.28 2.61 -9.45
C TYR A 89 9.37 2.53 -8.36
N VAL A 90 9.07 2.93 -7.13
CA VAL A 90 10.03 2.96 -6.00
C VAL A 90 10.77 1.65 -5.79
N LYS A 91 10.14 0.51 -6.07
CA LYS A 91 10.75 -0.82 -5.99
C LYS A 91 12.03 -0.93 -6.83
N TRP A 92 11.98 -0.44 -8.07
CA TRP A 92 13.12 -0.47 -8.99
C TRP A 92 14.26 0.44 -8.55
N PHE A 93 13.93 1.62 -8.03
CA PHE A 93 14.90 2.54 -7.44
C PHE A 93 15.57 1.92 -6.21
N MET A 94 14.79 1.28 -5.33
CA MET A 94 15.31 0.61 -4.14
C MET A 94 16.23 -0.56 -4.49
N GLN A 95 15.88 -1.37 -5.49
CA GLN A 95 16.72 -2.47 -5.96
C GLN A 95 18.03 -1.98 -6.57
N SER A 96 17.99 -0.85 -7.26
CA SER A 96 19.15 -0.28 -7.95
C SER A 96 20.11 0.44 -7.00
N LEU A 97 19.60 1.22 -6.06
CA LEU A 97 20.38 2.13 -5.21
C LEU A 97 20.59 1.61 -3.78
N GLY A 98 19.62 0.84 -3.28
CA GLY A 98 19.52 0.49 -1.87
C GLY A 98 19.11 1.67 -0.99
N VAL A 99 18.54 1.38 0.18
CA VAL A 99 17.98 2.40 1.08
C VAL A 99 18.99 3.43 1.56
N LYS A 100 20.24 3.04 1.79
CA LYS A 100 21.32 3.92 2.27
C LYS A 100 21.70 5.03 1.28
N GLN A 101 21.47 4.83 -0.03
CA GLN A 101 21.76 5.82 -1.06
C GLN A 101 20.53 6.62 -1.50
N PHE A 102 19.35 6.21 -1.05
CA PHE A 102 18.08 6.72 -1.57
C PHE A 102 17.90 8.23 -1.38
N HIS A 103 18.34 8.77 -0.24
CA HIS A 103 18.31 10.21 0.04
C HIS A 103 19.12 11.06 -0.98
N LYS A 104 20.12 10.45 -1.63
CA LYS A 104 20.94 11.14 -2.63
C LYS A 104 20.19 11.47 -3.91
N LEU A 105 19.06 10.84 -4.18
CA LEU A 105 18.18 11.21 -5.30
C LEU A 105 17.75 12.67 -5.22
N LEU A 106 17.61 13.21 -4.00
CA LEU A 106 17.21 14.60 -3.77
C LEU A 106 18.39 15.53 -3.46
N ALA A 107 19.66 15.11 -3.71
CA ALA A 107 20.84 15.90 -3.33
C ALA A 107 20.83 17.32 -3.93
N GLY A 108 20.35 17.46 -5.18
CA GLY A 108 20.26 18.74 -5.89
C GLY A 108 18.99 19.56 -5.61
N PHE A 109 18.08 19.09 -4.78
CA PHE A 109 16.82 19.75 -4.46
C PHE A 109 16.82 20.27 -3.02
N GLU A 110 16.32 21.47 -2.77
CA GLU A 110 16.13 21.98 -1.40
C GLU A 110 14.96 21.25 -0.73
N ASP A 111 13.88 21.03 -1.47
CA ASP A 111 12.71 20.32 -0.98
C ASP A 111 13.00 18.80 -0.86
N LYS A 112 12.88 18.29 0.35
CA LYS A 112 13.00 16.87 0.69
C LYS A 112 11.66 16.23 1.03
N SER A 113 10.56 16.99 0.87
CA SER A 113 9.21 16.52 1.17
C SER A 113 8.84 15.30 0.33
N ALA A 114 8.17 14.38 0.97
CA ALA A 114 7.72 13.15 0.34
C ALA A 114 6.43 12.65 0.96
N GLN A 115 5.70 11.82 0.22
CA GLN A 115 4.52 11.15 0.69
C GLN A 115 4.68 9.64 0.57
N ALA A 116 4.48 8.95 1.67
CA ALA A 116 4.25 7.52 1.67
C ALA A 116 2.79 7.26 1.26
N VAL A 117 2.56 6.43 0.26
CA VAL A 117 1.22 6.14 -0.27
C VAL A 117 1.00 4.63 -0.27
N CYS A 118 -0.12 4.19 0.28
CA CYS A 118 -0.59 2.82 0.22
C CYS A 118 -1.96 2.80 -0.44
N THR A 119 -2.12 1.94 -1.43
CA THR A 119 -3.37 1.78 -2.14
C THR A 119 -3.79 0.31 -2.09
N PHE A 120 -4.90 0.03 -1.40
CA PHE A 120 -5.58 -1.24 -1.52
C PHE A 120 -6.61 -1.16 -2.64
N ALA A 121 -6.74 -2.24 -3.40
CA ALA A 121 -7.82 -2.41 -4.35
C ALA A 121 -8.49 -3.76 -4.09
N TYR A 122 -9.82 -3.74 -3.94
CA TYR A 122 -10.67 -4.89 -3.74
C TYR A 122 -11.55 -5.13 -4.96
N SER A 123 -11.69 -6.38 -5.38
CA SER A 123 -12.64 -6.81 -6.40
C SER A 123 -13.41 -8.04 -5.92
N GLU A 124 -14.70 -8.11 -6.23
CA GLU A 124 -15.56 -9.26 -5.94
C GLU A 124 -15.26 -10.47 -6.83
N GLY A 125 -14.48 -10.28 -7.90
CA GLY A 125 -14.10 -11.35 -8.82
C GLY A 125 -13.91 -10.84 -10.25
N PRO A 126 -13.73 -11.77 -11.20
CA PRO A 126 -13.56 -11.42 -12.62
C PRO A 126 -14.70 -10.55 -13.14
N GLY A 127 -14.36 -9.51 -13.88
CA GLY A 127 -15.32 -8.59 -14.49
C GLY A 127 -15.90 -7.52 -13.56
N HIS A 128 -15.59 -7.55 -12.27
CA HIS A 128 -16.01 -6.50 -11.32
C HIS A 128 -15.00 -5.36 -11.27
N GLU A 129 -15.49 -4.11 -11.23
CA GLU A 129 -14.63 -2.92 -11.13
C GLU A 129 -14.01 -2.85 -9.73
N PRO A 130 -12.68 -2.71 -9.61
CA PRO A 130 -12.02 -2.61 -8.31
C PRO A 130 -12.41 -1.36 -7.53
N ILE A 131 -12.66 -1.53 -6.23
CA ILE A 131 -12.87 -0.46 -5.26
C ILE A 131 -11.51 -0.13 -4.62
N VAL A 132 -11.15 1.16 -4.59
CA VAL A 132 -9.82 1.62 -4.17
C VAL A 132 -9.86 2.32 -2.81
N PHE A 133 -8.93 1.95 -1.93
CA PHE A 133 -8.76 2.54 -0.60
C PHE A 133 -7.32 3.05 -0.47
N GLN A 134 -7.14 4.36 -0.55
CA GLN A 134 -5.81 4.96 -0.52
C GLN A 134 -5.57 5.73 0.78
N GLY A 135 -4.40 5.49 1.40
CA GLY A 135 -3.89 6.25 2.52
C GLY A 135 -2.58 6.94 2.17
N ARG A 136 -2.42 8.19 2.63
CA ARG A 136 -1.22 9.00 2.42
C ARG A 136 -0.70 9.54 3.74
N THR A 137 0.62 9.52 3.93
CA THR A 137 1.30 10.16 5.06
C THR A 137 2.40 11.05 4.51
N LYS A 138 2.32 12.33 4.85
CA LYS A 138 3.35 13.32 4.52
C LYS A 138 4.55 13.16 5.45
N GLY A 139 5.73 13.30 4.91
CA GLY A 139 6.99 13.23 5.60
C GLY A 139 8.11 13.82 4.75
N LYS A 140 9.32 13.37 4.96
CA LYS A 140 10.48 13.79 4.17
C LYS A 140 11.51 12.66 4.02
N ILE A 141 12.34 12.79 3.00
CA ILE A 141 13.44 11.87 2.75
C ILE A 141 14.67 12.36 3.51
N VAL A 142 15.24 11.47 4.29
CA VAL A 142 16.44 11.69 5.10
C VAL A 142 17.49 10.62 4.83
N GLU A 143 18.71 10.84 5.33
CA GLU A 143 19.70 9.76 5.41
C GLU A 143 19.14 8.61 6.25
N ALA A 144 19.41 7.37 5.82
CA ALA A 144 18.82 6.19 6.44
C ALA A 144 19.23 6.06 7.92
N ARG A 145 18.23 5.92 8.80
CA ARG A 145 18.37 5.68 10.25
C ARG A 145 17.50 4.50 10.66
N GLY A 146 17.98 3.73 11.63
CA GLY A 146 17.29 2.53 12.11
C GLY A 146 17.51 1.29 11.23
N PRO A 147 16.78 0.20 11.49
CA PRO A 147 16.83 -1.04 10.71
C PRO A 147 16.51 -0.83 9.22
N THR A 148 17.19 -1.58 8.35
CA THR A 148 17.06 -1.44 6.89
C THR A 148 16.42 -2.65 6.22
N ASP A 149 15.67 -3.43 6.98
CA ASP A 149 15.06 -4.70 6.60
C ASP A 149 13.66 -4.57 5.97
N PHE A 150 13.07 -3.35 5.99
CA PHE A 150 11.77 -3.13 5.38
C PHE A 150 11.75 -1.94 4.41
N GLY A 151 12.00 -2.25 3.13
CA GLY A 151 11.87 -1.27 2.04
C GLY A 151 12.64 0.04 2.30
N TRP A 152 11.94 1.14 2.19
CA TRP A 152 12.46 2.50 2.37
C TRP A 152 12.15 3.11 3.75
N ASP A 153 11.65 2.35 4.70
CA ASP A 153 11.26 2.82 6.03
C ASP A 153 12.38 3.60 6.74
N ALA A 154 13.65 3.17 6.55
CA ALA A 154 14.79 3.80 7.18
C ALA A 154 15.10 5.22 6.64
N CYS A 155 14.64 5.59 5.46
CA CYS A 155 14.87 6.91 4.87
C CYS A 155 13.62 7.81 4.78
N PHE A 156 12.47 7.34 5.23
CA PHE A 156 11.25 8.15 5.31
C PHE A 156 10.98 8.61 6.75
N GLU A 157 11.12 9.90 6.98
CA GLU A 157 10.93 10.53 8.30
C GLU A 157 9.54 11.14 8.43
N TYR A 158 8.88 10.85 9.55
CA TYR A 158 7.66 11.47 10.03
C TYR A 158 7.90 12.06 11.43
N GLU A 159 7.70 13.35 11.57
CA GLU A 159 7.83 14.07 12.87
C GLU A 159 9.14 13.79 13.63
N GLY A 160 10.28 13.73 12.92
CA GLY A 160 11.60 13.57 13.50
C GLY A 160 12.10 12.13 13.67
N GLN A 161 11.25 11.11 13.44
CA GLN A 161 11.63 9.71 13.45
C GLN A 161 11.40 9.05 12.09
N THR A 162 12.31 8.19 11.65
CA THR A 162 12.04 7.36 10.48
C THR A 162 11.05 6.25 10.82
N TYR A 163 10.33 5.75 9.83
CA TYR A 163 9.44 4.61 10.02
C TYR A 163 10.17 3.38 10.61
N ALA A 164 11.45 3.22 10.28
CA ALA A 164 12.27 2.14 10.82
C ALA A 164 12.64 2.31 12.29
N GLU A 165 12.70 3.55 12.80
CA GLU A 165 12.96 3.86 14.22
C GLU A 165 11.71 3.73 15.10
N MET A 166 10.50 3.73 14.48
CA MET A 166 9.25 3.65 15.22
C MET A 166 8.94 2.22 15.70
N ALA A 167 8.30 2.12 16.86
CA ALA A 167 7.64 0.88 17.25
C ALA A 167 6.51 0.55 16.24
N LYS A 168 6.38 -0.72 15.84
CA LYS A 168 5.42 -1.15 14.80
C LYS A 168 3.99 -0.70 15.09
N VAL A 169 3.57 -0.76 16.37
CA VAL A 169 2.23 -0.32 16.80
C VAL A 169 2.03 1.17 16.56
N GLU A 170 3.01 2.00 16.86
CA GLU A 170 2.92 3.45 16.64
C GLU A 170 2.96 3.78 15.15
N LYS A 171 3.86 3.16 14.39
CA LYS A 171 3.87 3.29 12.93
C LYS A 171 2.50 2.94 12.32
N ASN A 172 1.86 1.86 12.75
CA ASN A 172 0.58 1.42 12.21
C ASN A 172 -0.54 2.46 12.39
N LYS A 173 -0.50 3.27 13.46
CA LYS A 173 -1.51 4.32 13.72
C LYS A 173 -1.44 5.48 12.73
N ILE A 174 -0.23 5.82 12.27
CA ILE A 174 0.02 7.04 11.47
C ILE A 174 0.39 6.74 10.03
N SER A 175 0.74 5.51 9.71
CA SER A 175 1.27 5.15 8.41
C SER A 175 0.23 5.22 7.28
N HIS A 176 0.74 5.36 6.07
CA HIS A 176 -0.02 5.25 4.83
C HIS A 176 -0.87 3.97 4.77
N ARG A 177 -0.31 2.81 5.20
CA ARG A 177 -1.03 1.53 5.26
C ARG A 177 -2.12 1.52 6.32
N GLY A 178 -1.85 2.04 7.51
CA GLY A 178 -2.87 2.17 8.55
C GLY A 178 -4.05 3.02 8.10
N LYS A 179 -3.79 4.15 7.45
CA LYS A 179 -4.83 5.04 6.90
C LYS A 179 -5.64 4.39 5.78
N ALA A 180 -4.99 3.63 4.88
CA ALA A 180 -5.69 2.92 3.81
C ALA A 180 -6.57 1.79 4.36
N LEU A 181 -6.06 1.03 5.35
CA LEU A 181 -6.83 -0.02 6.02
C LEU A 181 -7.98 0.52 6.86
N ALA A 182 -7.86 1.71 7.45
CA ALA A 182 -8.98 2.35 8.13
C ALA A 182 -10.17 2.60 7.17
N LYS A 183 -9.89 3.09 5.95
CA LYS A 183 -10.91 3.27 4.91
C LYS A 183 -11.52 1.95 4.45
N LEU A 184 -10.70 0.91 4.26
CA LEU A 184 -11.19 -0.43 3.93
C LEU A 184 -12.09 -0.97 5.05
N THR A 185 -11.70 -0.81 6.32
CA THR A 185 -12.48 -1.27 7.47
C THR A 185 -13.82 -0.53 7.56
N GLU A 186 -13.82 0.79 7.36
CA GLU A 186 -15.05 1.59 7.32
C GLU A 186 -16.00 1.10 6.22
N TRP A 187 -15.47 0.83 5.03
CA TRP A 187 -16.25 0.29 3.93
C TRP A 187 -16.80 -1.11 4.25
N LEU A 188 -15.98 -2.00 4.82
CA LEU A 188 -16.40 -3.34 5.22
C LEU A 188 -17.57 -3.27 6.23
N ASN A 189 -17.45 -2.43 7.26
CA ASN A 189 -18.48 -2.25 8.27
C ASN A 189 -19.80 -1.70 7.71
N ALA A 190 -19.72 -0.82 6.70
CA ALA A 190 -20.91 -0.25 6.07
C ALA A 190 -21.63 -1.20 5.11
N HIS A 191 -20.98 -2.30 4.68
CA HIS A 191 -21.50 -3.25 3.69
C HIS A 191 -21.67 -4.67 4.27
N THR A 192 -21.43 -4.86 5.57
CA THR A 192 -21.70 -6.12 6.28
C THR A 192 -23.14 -6.06 6.81
N GLU A 193 -24.04 -6.87 6.25
CA GLU A 193 -25.35 -7.21 6.83
C GLU A 193 -25.31 -8.58 7.49
#